data_9db03758971022f0538930022248571d
#
_entry.id   9db03758971022f0538930022248571d
#
_cell.length_a   1.000
_cell.length_b   1.000
_cell.length_c   1.000
_cell.angle_alpha   90.00
_cell.angle_beta   90.00
_cell.angle_gamma   90.00
#
_symmetry.space_group_name_H-M   'P 1'
#
loop_
_entity.id
_entity.type
_entity.pdbx_description
1 polymer ?
#
loop_
_entity_poly.entity_id
_entity_poly.type
_entity_poly.pdbx_seq_one_letter_code
_entity_poly.pdbx_strand_id
1 'polypeptide(L)'
;MPIWNQEVQLKDVQRMGKGTMVEHTGIEITEIGDHYLKGTMPVDRRTTQPMGILHGGASVALAETLGSIAANLVVDNKKNYCVGLDINANHLRQARAGTLVTGIAKPIHIGKSTQVWSIEIFNQENQLVCVSRLTMAVLSLAARG
;
A
#
# COMPACT_ATOMS: atom_id res chain seq x y z
N MET A 1 3.61 12.64 16.79
CA MET A 1 4.67 11.60 16.91
C MET A 1 4.49 10.57 15.80
N PRO A 2 5.54 10.27 15.06
CA PRO A 2 5.47 9.21 14.05
C PRO A 2 5.17 7.84 14.67
N ILE A 3 4.42 7.04 13.93
CA ILE A 3 4.08 5.66 14.34
C ILE A 3 5.16 4.64 13.97
N TRP A 4 6.16 5.07 13.18
CA TRP A 4 7.20 4.19 12.65
C TRP A 4 8.18 3.79 13.75
N ASN A 5 8.64 2.54 13.70
CA ASN A 5 9.54 2.00 14.71
C ASN A 5 10.90 2.71 14.77
N GLN A 6 11.33 3.26 13.64
CA GLN A 6 12.61 3.99 13.53
C GLN A 6 12.46 5.10 12.49
N GLU A 7 13.45 5.98 12.43
CA GLU A 7 13.49 7.00 11.38
C GLU A 7 13.55 6.32 10.01
N VAL A 8 12.65 6.70 9.12
CA VAL A 8 12.50 6.09 7.80
C VAL A 8 12.80 7.11 6.73
N GLN A 9 13.70 6.75 5.81
CA GLN A 9 14.03 7.58 4.66
C GLN A 9 13.22 7.13 3.44
N LEU A 10 12.58 8.07 2.77
CA LEU A 10 11.74 7.78 1.60
C LEU A 10 12.51 6.99 0.53
N LYS A 11 13.75 7.37 0.25
CA LYS A 11 14.60 6.70 -0.75
C LYS A 11 14.84 5.22 -0.44
N ASP A 12 14.92 4.86 0.84
CA ASP A 12 15.16 3.47 1.24
C ASP A 12 13.91 2.62 1.02
N VAL A 13 12.75 3.19 1.31
CA VAL A 13 11.46 2.53 1.04
C VAL A 13 11.25 2.36 -0.47
N GLN A 14 11.57 3.36 -1.26
CA GLN A 14 11.47 3.30 -2.73
C GLN A 14 12.35 2.21 -3.33
N ARG A 15 13.55 2.01 -2.78
CA ARG A 15 14.47 0.96 -3.25
C ARG A 15 13.95 -0.46 -3.01
N MET A 16 13.13 -0.64 -1.99
CA MET A 16 12.59 -1.97 -1.66
C MET A 16 11.73 -2.57 -2.78
N GLY A 17 11.11 -1.73 -3.60
CA GLY A 17 10.29 -2.17 -4.73
C GLY A 17 11.08 -2.57 -5.97
N LYS A 18 12.37 -2.29 -6.02
CA LYS A 18 13.19 -2.53 -7.21
C LYS A 18 13.30 -4.01 -7.53
N GLY A 19 13.03 -4.38 -8.77
CA GLY A 19 13.05 -5.77 -9.23
C GLY A 19 11.83 -6.58 -8.80
N THR A 20 10.77 -5.93 -8.33
CA THR A 20 9.54 -6.60 -7.87
C THR A 20 8.32 -6.14 -8.67
N MET A 21 7.17 -6.71 -8.37
CA MET A 21 5.88 -6.30 -8.93
C MET A 21 5.59 -4.81 -8.68
N VAL A 22 6.09 -4.26 -7.58
CA VAL A 22 5.93 -2.83 -7.26
C VAL A 22 6.51 -1.95 -8.37
N GLU A 23 7.76 -2.22 -8.75
CA GLU A 23 8.41 -1.52 -9.87
C GLU A 23 7.72 -1.82 -11.19
N HIS A 24 7.38 -3.09 -11.43
CA HIS A 24 6.77 -3.53 -12.70
C HIS A 24 5.44 -2.82 -12.98
N THR A 25 4.63 -2.60 -11.97
CA THR A 25 3.33 -1.91 -12.10
C THR A 25 3.45 -0.39 -12.01
N GLY A 26 4.63 0.13 -11.76
CA GLY A 26 4.88 1.57 -11.67
C GLY A 26 4.46 2.18 -10.34
N ILE A 27 4.24 1.37 -9.31
CA ILE A 27 3.91 1.86 -7.97
C ILE A 27 5.13 2.58 -7.40
N GLU A 28 4.91 3.81 -6.94
CA GLU A 28 5.95 4.63 -6.32
C GLU A 28 5.47 5.18 -4.99
N ILE A 29 6.26 4.97 -3.94
CA ILE A 29 6.01 5.58 -2.64
C ILE A 29 6.47 7.02 -2.73
N THR A 30 5.57 7.96 -2.45
CA THR A 30 5.81 9.39 -2.67
C THR A 30 5.94 10.19 -1.39
N GLU A 31 5.38 9.70 -0.27
CA GLU A 31 5.39 10.46 0.98
C GLU A 31 5.24 9.53 2.19
N ILE A 32 6.02 9.79 3.23
CA ILE A 32 5.89 9.13 4.53
C ILE A 32 5.52 10.22 5.54
N GLY A 33 4.25 10.24 5.95
CA GLY A 33 3.77 11.14 6.99
C GLY A 33 3.96 10.55 8.37
N ASP A 34 3.55 11.27 9.41
CA ASP A 34 3.66 10.77 10.79
C ASP A 34 2.76 9.55 11.02
N HIS A 35 1.59 9.49 10.34
CA HIS A 35 0.57 8.47 10.56
C HIS A 35 0.00 7.91 9.25
N TYR A 36 0.70 8.10 8.14
CA TYR A 36 0.24 7.58 6.83
C TYR A 36 1.39 7.34 5.88
N LEU A 37 1.13 6.50 4.90
CA LEU A 37 2.02 6.26 3.77
C LEU A 37 1.26 6.53 2.49
N LYS A 38 1.87 7.30 1.58
CA LYS A 38 1.25 7.67 0.31
C LYS A 38 2.08 7.15 -0.85
N GLY A 39 1.41 6.70 -1.90
CA GLY A 39 2.06 6.26 -3.12
C GLY A 39 1.16 6.43 -4.33
N THR A 40 1.75 6.34 -5.51
CA THR A 40 1.06 6.51 -6.78
C THR A 40 1.22 5.27 -7.66
N MET A 41 0.32 5.14 -8.62
CA MET A 41 0.40 4.09 -9.65
C MET A 41 -0.16 4.66 -10.95
N PRO A 42 0.56 4.50 -12.09
CA PRO A 42 0.04 4.93 -13.37
C PRO A 42 -1.09 4.01 -13.82
N VAL A 43 -2.07 4.59 -14.51
CA VAL A 43 -3.13 3.85 -15.20
C VAL A 43 -2.71 3.73 -16.65
N ASP A 44 -2.08 2.61 -17.00
CA ASP A 44 -1.59 2.33 -18.33
C ASP A 44 -1.76 0.84 -18.67
N ARG A 45 -1.13 0.37 -19.74
CA ARG A 45 -1.29 -1.03 -20.19
C ARG A 45 -0.92 -2.07 -19.14
N ARG A 46 -0.11 -1.71 -18.14
CA ARG A 46 0.29 -2.62 -17.03
C ARG A 46 -0.82 -2.79 -16.00
N THR A 47 -1.75 -1.84 -15.93
CA THR A 47 -2.72 -1.72 -14.85
C THR A 47 -4.15 -1.54 -15.33
N THR A 48 -4.40 -1.60 -16.64
CA THR A 48 -5.75 -1.46 -17.21
C THR A 48 -6.39 -2.81 -17.48
N GLN A 49 -7.72 -2.81 -17.57
CA GLN A 49 -8.55 -3.94 -17.95
C GLN A 49 -9.09 -3.71 -19.39
N PRO A 50 -9.80 -4.72 -20.02
CA PRO A 50 -10.18 -4.63 -21.43
C PRO A 50 -11.01 -3.42 -21.86
N MET A 51 -11.70 -2.75 -20.93
CA MET A 51 -12.45 -1.53 -21.23
C MET A 51 -11.58 -0.27 -21.24
N GLY A 52 -10.26 -0.39 -21.03
CA GLY A 52 -9.33 0.74 -21.07
C GLY A 52 -9.30 1.59 -19.80
N ILE A 53 -9.83 1.09 -18.72
CA ILE A 53 -9.83 1.76 -17.41
C ILE A 53 -9.00 0.96 -16.40
N LEU A 54 -8.72 1.54 -15.25
CA LEU A 54 -7.96 0.89 -14.19
C LEU A 54 -8.58 -0.45 -13.81
N HIS A 55 -7.76 -1.50 -13.79
CA HIS A 55 -8.15 -2.83 -13.35
C HIS A 55 -8.36 -2.82 -11.83
N GLY A 56 -9.48 -3.38 -11.37
CA GLY A 56 -9.76 -3.46 -9.93
C GLY A 56 -8.66 -4.17 -9.14
N GLY A 57 -8.11 -5.25 -9.70
CA GLY A 57 -6.99 -5.96 -9.08
C GLY A 57 -5.73 -5.10 -8.96
N ALA A 58 -5.50 -4.17 -9.89
CA ALA A 58 -4.38 -3.23 -9.80
C ALA A 58 -4.57 -2.25 -8.64
N SER A 59 -5.80 -1.77 -8.41
CA SER A 59 -6.11 -0.96 -7.23
C SER A 59 -5.82 -1.72 -5.94
N VAL A 60 -6.19 -2.99 -5.88
CA VAL A 60 -5.91 -3.86 -4.73
C VAL A 60 -4.41 -4.06 -4.55
N ALA A 61 -3.65 -4.23 -5.64
CA ALA A 61 -2.19 -4.36 -5.59
C ALA A 61 -1.53 -3.10 -5.00
N LEU A 62 -1.99 -1.91 -5.41
CA LEU A 62 -1.52 -0.64 -4.83
C LEU A 62 -1.87 -0.57 -3.34
N ALA A 63 -3.11 -0.88 -2.99
CA ALA A 63 -3.57 -0.82 -1.60
C ALA A 63 -2.79 -1.78 -0.70
N GLU A 64 -2.62 -3.03 -1.10
CA GLU A 64 -1.87 -4.01 -0.32
C GLU A 64 -0.39 -3.65 -0.23
N THR A 65 0.20 -3.13 -1.29
CA THR A 65 1.59 -2.65 -1.29
C THR A 65 1.78 -1.57 -0.23
N LEU A 66 0.93 -0.55 -0.23
CA LEU A 66 1.03 0.56 0.73
C LEU A 66 0.82 0.08 2.17
N GLY A 67 -0.23 -0.68 2.40
CA GLY A 67 -0.54 -1.17 3.75
C GLY A 67 0.51 -2.14 4.27
N SER A 68 1.05 -2.99 3.41
CA SER A 68 2.09 -3.96 3.78
C SER A 68 3.41 -3.28 4.12
N ILE A 69 3.81 -2.29 3.33
CA ILE A 69 5.01 -1.49 3.62
C ILE A 69 4.81 -0.75 4.95
N ALA A 70 3.68 -0.07 5.12
CA ALA A 70 3.38 0.67 6.34
C ALA A 70 3.41 -0.24 7.57
N ALA A 71 2.79 -1.41 7.49
CA ALA A 71 2.77 -2.38 8.59
C ALA A 71 4.19 -2.81 9.01
N ASN A 72 5.06 -3.05 8.03
CA ASN A 72 6.43 -3.46 8.29
C ASN A 72 7.31 -2.31 8.82
N LEU A 73 6.96 -1.06 8.53
CA LEU A 73 7.66 0.11 9.09
C LEU A 73 7.29 0.35 10.57
N VAL A 74 6.13 -0.10 11.00
CA VAL A 74 5.67 0.06 12.40
C VAL A 74 6.35 -0.92 13.35
N VAL A 75 6.64 -2.14 12.90
CA VAL A 75 7.23 -3.17 13.76
C VAL A 75 8.75 -3.05 13.83
N ASP A 76 9.33 -3.58 14.91
CA ASP A 76 10.78 -3.73 15.03
C ASP A 76 11.24 -4.86 14.09
N ASN A 77 11.83 -4.50 12.98
CA ASN A 77 12.28 -5.44 11.95
C ASN A 77 13.39 -6.41 12.40
N LYS A 78 13.97 -6.16 13.55
CA LYS A 78 14.92 -7.11 14.18
C LYS A 78 14.20 -8.24 14.89
N LYS A 79 12.93 -8.07 15.20
CA LYS A 79 12.14 -9.03 15.99
C LYS A 79 10.93 -9.58 15.25
N ASN A 80 10.32 -8.77 14.40
CA ASN A 80 9.05 -9.09 13.79
C ASN A 80 9.02 -8.73 12.30
N TYR A 81 8.08 -9.32 11.59
CA TYR A 81 7.71 -8.94 10.23
C TYR A 81 6.19 -9.11 10.07
N CYS A 82 5.63 -8.46 9.05
CA CYS A 82 4.20 -8.51 8.80
C CYS A 82 3.91 -9.15 7.44
N VAL A 83 2.86 -9.96 7.39
CA VAL A 83 2.34 -10.54 6.16
C VAL A 83 0.83 -10.31 6.06
N GLY A 84 0.31 -10.18 4.83
CA GLY A 84 -1.12 -9.99 4.61
C GLY A 84 -1.93 -11.22 4.96
N LEU A 85 -3.06 -11.02 5.62
CA LEU A 85 -4.05 -12.06 5.92
C LEU A 85 -5.28 -11.92 5.05
N ASP A 86 -5.80 -10.72 4.91
CA ASP A 86 -7.05 -10.45 4.22
C ASP A 86 -7.07 -9.03 3.70
N ILE A 87 -7.59 -8.86 2.51
CA ILE A 87 -7.88 -7.54 1.95
C ILE A 87 -9.25 -7.55 1.29
N ASN A 88 -10.02 -6.50 1.53
CA ASN A 88 -11.26 -6.26 0.80
C ASN A 88 -11.21 -4.87 0.18
N ALA A 89 -11.95 -4.69 -0.90
CA ALA A 89 -11.98 -3.44 -1.62
C ALA A 89 -13.37 -3.17 -2.21
N ASN A 90 -13.77 -1.92 -2.18
CA ASN A 90 -14.92 -1.44 -2.91
C ASN A 90 -14.46 -0.45 -3.98
N HIS A 91 -14.79 -0.75 -5.23
CA HIS A 91 -14.48 0.11 -6.37
C HIS A 91 -15.63 1.06 -6.60
N LEU A 92 -15.40 2.34 -6.41
CA LEU A 92 -16.46 3.35 -6.40
C LEU A 92 -16.53 4.16 -7.69
N ARG A 93 -15.39 4.28 -8.39
CA ARG A 93 -15.28 5.13 -9.57
C ARG A 93 -14.19 4.60 -10.50
N GLN A 94 -14.39 4.78 -11.79
CA GLN A 94 -13.40 4.41 -12.80
C GLN A 94 -12.23 5.42 -12.80
N ALA A 95 -11.04 4.94 -13.16
CA ALA A 95 -9.88 5.78 -13.45
C ALA A 95 -9.45 5.52 -14.89
N ARG A 96 -9.21 6.58 -15.62
CA ARG A 96 -8.93 6.52 -17.09
C ARG A 96 -7.47 6.18 -17.36
N ALA A 97 -7.25 5.45 -18.45
CA ALA A 97 -5.90 5.24 -18.99
C ALA A 97 -5.24 6.60 -19.29
N GLY A 98 -3.94 6.66 -19.04
CA GLY A 98 -3.16 7.88 -19.22
C GLY A 98 -3.15 8.80 -18.01
N THR A 99 -3.76 8.38 -16.89
CA THR A 99 -3.78 9.15 -15.64
C THR A 99 -3.00 8.45 -14.55
N LEU A 100 -2.93 9.08 -13.38
CA LEU A 100 -2.24 8.60 -12.19
C LEU A 100 -3.23 8.49 -11.04
N VAL A 101 -3.20 7.40 -10.29
CA VAL A 101 -3.96 7.29 -9.05
C VAL A 101 -3.02 7.38 -7.85
N THR A 102 -3.54 7.93 -6.76
CA THR A 102 -2.81 8.12 -5.50
C THR A 102 -3.50 7.35 -4.40
N GLY A 103 -2.75 6.50 -3.70
CA GLY A 103 -3.23 5.76 -2.55
C GLY A 103 -2.67 6.33 -1.25
N ILE A 104 -3.46 6.25 -0.18
CA ILE A 104 -3.06 6.70 1.16
C ILE A 104 -3.44 5.58 2.15
N ALA A 105 -2.44 5.03 2.83
CA ALA A 105 -2.64 4.02 3.87
C ALA A 105 -2.55 4.67 5.24
N LYS A 106 -3.58 4.41 6.08
CA LYS A 106 -3.64 4.89 7.47
C LYS A 106 -3.98 3.73 8.39
N PRO A 107 -3.42 3.68 9.60
CA PRO A 107 -3.74 2.60 10.53
C PRO A 107 -5.15 2.76 11.10
N ILE A 108 -5.86 1.65 11.20
CA ILE A 108 -7.10 1.53 11.98
C ILE A 108 -6.76 0.92 13.34
N HIS A 109 -5.89 -0.10 13.34
CA HIS A 109 -5.49 -0.83 14.54
C HIS A 109 -4.04 -1.30 14.40
N ILE A 110 -3.22 -0.97 15.37
CA ILE A 110 -1.83 -1.46 15.46
C ILE A 110 -1.76 -2.31 16.72
N GLY A 111 -1.96 -3.61 16.57
CA GLY A 111 -1.96 -4.57 17.65
C GLY A 111 -0.65 -5.35 17.73
N LYS A 112 -0.53 -6.14 18.78
CA LYS A 112 0.65 -6.98 19.03
C LYS A 112 0.77 -8.12 18.01
N SER A 113 -0.35 -8.71 17.60
CA SER A 113 -0.38 -9.87 16.70
C SER A 113 -1.04 -9.59 15.36
N THR A 114 -1.82 -8.51 15.27
CA THR A 114 -2.49 -8.11 14.03
C THR A 114 -2.47 -6.59 13.89
N GLN A 115 -2.50 -6.15 12.64
CA GLN A 115 -2.71 -4.74 12.29
C GLN A 115 -3.82 -4.67 11.25
N VAL A 116 -4.59 -3.60 11.28
CA VAL A 116 -5.62 -3.31 10.28
C VAL A 116 -5.37 -1.92 9.72
N TRP A 117 -5.31 -1.83 8.40
CA TRP A 117 -5.01 -0.60 7.68
C TRP A 117 -6.17 -0.23 6.76
N SER A 118 -6.47 1.05 6.67
CA SER A 118 -7.40 1.62 5.69
C SER A 118 -6.59 2.21 4.55
N ILE A 119 -6.95 1.90 3.30
CA ILE A 119 -6.31 2.49 2.14
C ILE A 119 -7.39 3.09 1.25
N GLU A 120 -7.25 4.37 0.95
CA GLU A 120 -8.09 5.09 0.03
C GLU A 120 -7.29 5.45 -1.20
N ILE A 121 -7.88 5.25 -2.39
CA ILE A 121 -7.24 5.57 -3.68
C ILE A 121 -8.07 6.64 -4.37
N PHE A 122 -7.38 7.67 -4.85
CA PHE A 122 -7.98 8.85 -5.50
C PHE A 122 -7.47 9.00 -6.93
N ASN A 123 -8.31 9.55 -7.80
CA ASN A 123 -7.90 9.95 -9.15
C ASN A 123 -7.25 11.34 -9.14
N GLN A 124 -6.88 11.86 -10.33
CA GLN A 124 -6.23 13.16 -10.46
C GLN A 124 -7.15 14.34 -10.13
N GLU A 125 -8.47 14.13 -10.16
CA GLU A 125 -9.47 15.10 -9.75
C GLU A 125 -9.79 15.00 -8.24
N ASN A 126 -8.98 14.24 -7.51
CA ASN A 126 -9.14 14.02 -6.08
C ASN A 126 -10.48 13.37 -5.69
N GLN A 127 -11.01 12.55 -6.58
CA GLN A 127 -12.21 11.77 -6.33
C GLN A 127 -11.84 10.37 -5.86
N LEU A 128 -12.61 9.83 -4.93
CA LEU A 128 -12.37 8.51 -4.37
C LEU A 128 -12.70 7.41 -5.39
N VAL A 129 -11.68 6.63 -5.75
CA VAL A 129 -11.77 5.53 -6.74
C VAL A 129 -12.00 4.19 -6.04
N CYS A 130 -11.30 3.96 -4.93
CA CYS A 130 -11.34 2.68 -4.24
C CYS A 130 -11.13 2.89 -2.73
N VAL A 131 -11.87 2.14 -1.94
CA VAL A 131 -11.70 2.06 -0.48
C VAL A 131 -11.41 0.61 -0.12
N SER A 132 -10.34 0.38 0.63
CA SER A 132 -9.96 -0.96 1.02
C SER A 132 -9.54 -1.03 2.49
N ARG A 133 -9.58 -2.25 3.01
CA ARG A 133 -9.12 -2.57 4.36
C ARG A 133 -8.22 -3.79 4.28
N LEU A 134 -7.03 -3.66 4.83
CA LEU A 134 -6.01 -4.71 4.84
C LEU A 134 -5.76 -5.15 6.29
N THR A 135 -5.83 -6.45 6.53
CA THR A 135 -5.45 -7.07 7.80
C THR A 135 -4.11 -7.76 7.64
N MET A 136 -3.17 -7.46 8.53
CA MET A 136 -1.82 -8.01 8.54
C MET A 136 -1.58 -8.84 9.79
N ALA A 137 -0.88 -9.96 9.65
CA ALA A 137 -0.36 -10.71 10.80
C ALA A 137 1.02 -10.18 11.16
N VAL A 138 1.27 -9.99 12.46
CA VAL A 138 2.59 -9.66 13.00
C VAL A 138 3.23 -10.98 13.47
N LEU A 139 4.29 -11.38 12.79
CA LEU A 139 4.98 -12.65 13.05
C LEU A 139 6.36 -12.42 13.66
N SER A 140 6.78 -13.34 14.51
CA SER A 140 8.12 -13.32 15.10
C SER A 140 9.15 -13.89 14.13
N LEU A 141 10.28 -13.22 13.97
CA LEU A 141 11.42 -13.74 13.19
C LEU A 141 11.95 -15.06 13.77
N ALA A 142 11.82 -15.25 15.09
CA ALA A 142 12.22 -16.49 15.76
C ALA A 142 11.36 -17.69 15.33
N ALA A 143 10.13 -17.47 14.86
CA ALA A 143 9.24 -18.54 14.38
C ALA A 143 9.44 -18.85 12.89
N ARG A 144 10.26 -18.07 12.19
CA ARG A 144 10.60 -18.27 10.79
C ARG A 144 11.75 -19.26 10.70
N GLY A 145 11.41 -20.51 10.69
CA GLY A 145 12.36 -21.61 10.61
C GLY A 145 13.07 -21.73 9.27
#